data_5f27c653f14f1c50517699c266a735bb
#
_entry.id   5f27c653f14f1c50517699c266a735bb
#
_cell.length_a   1.000
_cell.length_b   1.000
_cell.length_c   1.000
_cell.angle_alpha   90.00
_cell.angle_beta   90.00
_cell.angle_gamma   90.00
#
_symmetry.space_group_name_H-M   'P 1'
#
loop_
_entity.id
_entity.type
_entity.pdbx_description
1 polymer ?
#
loop_
_entity_poly.entity_id
_entity_poly.type
_entity_poly.pdbx_seq_one_letter_code
_entity_poly.pdbx_strand_id
1 'polypeptide(L)'
;MNIYTNPSSGIIEFNTGATSGNYLDSSISGASRFTFENSGELNLASYGTGVPEKFTIDSQSGRLFTIDTSFDSVFSANDVAGLPILEVYSNGSVVMGDYNSGDFVLTGNQLGIGTSAPASKLHVNGAVTSTTTMTTVTGTAYTFVLSDQSNMVATSNHSGVTLTIPINTGVAFPVGTEIAIFQSGSGQATVTGAAGVGLYAADSEKTTRVRYSAAMLYQVATDNWLLVGDLTS
;
A
#
# COMPACT_ATOMS: atom_id res chain seq x y z
N MET A 1 2.85 -43.52 -23.95
CA MET A 1 3.03 -43.03 -22.58
C MET A 1 2.86 -44.20 -21.65
N ASN A 2 3.93 -44.66 -21.02
CA ASN A 2 3.88 -45.72 -20.03
C ASN A 2 4.02 -45.09 -18.64
N ILE A 3 3.10 -45.41 -17.74
CA ILE A 3 3.17 -45.00 -16.35
C ILE A 3 3.66 -46.21 -15.55
N TYR A 4 4.81 -46.09 -14.95
CA TYR A 4 5.37 -47.13 -14.09
C TYR A 4 5.25 -46.70 -12.63
N THR A 5 4.71 -47.56 -11.79
CA THR A 5 4.80 -47.42 -10.34
C THR A 5 5.96 -48.28 -9.86
N ASN A 6 6.95 -47.67 -9.24
CA ASN A 6 7.98 -48.46 -8.54
C ASN A 6 7.47 -48.80 -7.14
N PRO A 7 7.14 -50.07 -6.87
CA PRO A 7 6.55 -50.46 -5.60
C PRO A 7 7.48 -50.31 -4.39
N SER A 8 8.79 -50.09 -4.65
CA SER A 8 9.80 -49.95 -3.60
C SER A 8 10.05 -48.49 -3.20
N SER A 9 9.63 -47.52 -4.02
CA SER A 9 9.90 -46.09 -3.80
C SER A 9 8.63 -45.19 -3.83
N GLY A 10 7.48 -45.73 -4.24
CA GLY A 10 6.23 -44.97 -4.37
C GLY A 10 6.26 -43.88 -5.47
N ILE A 11 7.21 -43.98 -6.42
CA ILE A 11 7.37 -42.97 -7.49
C ILE A 11 6.48 -43.38 -8.66
N ILE A 12 5.73 -42.39 -9.19
CA ILE A 12 5.02 -42.51 -10.47
C ILE A 12 5.91 -41.89 -11.55
N GLU A 13 6.39 -42.73 -12.49
CA GLU A 13 7.26 -42.30 -13.58
C GLU A 13 6.46 -42.15 -14.87
N PHE A 14 6.54 -40.98 -15.51
CA PHE A 14 5.95 -40.74 -16.83
C PHE A 14 7.04 -40.86 -17.91
N ASN A 15 7.08 -41.94 -18.63
CA ASN A 15 8.04 -42.14 -19.73
C ASN A 15 7.35 -41.97 -21.09
N THR A 16 7.75 -40.97 -21.87
CA THR A 16 7.14 -40.66 -23.17
C THR A 16 7.79 -41.37 -24.35
N GLY A 17 8.89 -42.11 -24.13
CA GLY A 17 9.58 -42.88 -25.17
C GLY A 17 10.21 -42.03 -26.29
N ALA A 18 10.41 -40.74 -26.10
CA ALA A 18 10.99 -39.87 -27.09
C ALA A 18 12.51 -39.95 -27.12
N THR A 19 13.10 -39.89 -28.30
CA THR A 19 14.51 -40.15 -28.55
C THR A 19 15.43 -38.94 -28.51
N SER A 20 14.89 -37.76 -28.23
CA SER A 20 15.66 -36.53 -28.02
C SER A 20 14.86 -35.49 -27.27
N GLY A 21 15.45 -34.89 -26.25
CA GLY A 21 14.86 -33.85 -25.41
C GLY A 21 14.73 -34.31 -23.95
N ASN A 22 14.87 -33.39 -23.03
CA ASN A 22 14.78 -33.66 -21.59
C ASN A 22 13.32 -33.85 -21.19
N TYR A 23 12.98 -35.05 -20.85
CA TYR A 23 11.75 -35.45 -20.20
C TYR A 23 12.07 -35.69 -18.76
N LEU A 24 11.18 -35.65 -17.85
CA LEU A 24 11.35 -36.10 -16.48
C LEU A 24 12.58 -37.00 -16.29
N ASP A 25 13.77 -36.42 -16.45
CA ASP A 25 15.02 -37.16 -16.34
C ASP A 25 15.33 -37.31 -14.86
N SER A 26 14.99 -38.45 -14.35
CA SER A 26 15.48 -38.94 -13.07
C SER A 26 16.88 -39.53 -13.18
N SER A 27 17.80 -38.89 -13.88
CA SER A 27 19.19 -39.32 -13.92
C SER A 27 19.88 -39.01 -12.61
N ILE A 28 20.04 -39.86 -11.97
CA ILE A 28 20.65 -40.62 -10.92
C ILE A 28 21.96 -40.06 -10.37
N SER A 29 22.28 -38.93 -10.26
CA SER A 29 23.24 -38.39 -9.27
C SER A 29 23.29 -36.88 -9.35
N GLY A 30 22.49 -36.29 -8.62
CA GLY A 30 22.28 -34.83 -8.57
C GLY A 30 20.89 -34.50 -9.06
N ALA A 31 19.91 -35.21 -8.59
CA ALA A 31 18.60 -35.31 -9.19
C ALA A 31 17.70 -34.10 -8.87
N SER A 32 17.15 -33.51 -9.92
CA SER A 32 15.90 -32.78 -9.83
C SER A 32 14.76 -33.74 -9.51
N ARG A 33 13.95 -33.47 -8.52
CA ARG A 33 12.80 -34.27 -8.13
C ARG A 33 11.52 -33.46 -8.24
N PHE A 34 10.54 -34.10 -8.87
CA PHE A 34 9.16 -33.70 -8.82
C PHE A 34 8.47 -34.66 -7.85
N THR A 35 8.18 -34.19 -6.63
CA THR A 35 7.64 -35.05 -5.57
C THR A 35 6.32 -34.47 -5.06
N PHE A 36 5.27 -35.30 -5.02
CA PHE A 36 4.09 -35.06 -4.19
C PHE A 36 4.31 -35.74 -2.85
N GLU A 37 4.39 -34.97 -1.79
CA GLU A 37 4.59 -35.50 -0.44
C GLU A 37 3.26 -35.87 0.24
N ASN A 38 3.31 -36.75 1.25
CA ASN A 38 2.12 -37.09 2.06
C ASN A 38 1.54 -35.90 2.83
N SER A 39 2.30 -34.82 2.99
CA SER A 39 1.85 -33.53 3.54
C SER A 39 0.92 -32.76 2.60
N GLY A 40 0.80 -33.19 1.34
CA GLY A 40 0.08 -32.45 0.28
C GLY A 40 0.93 -31.39 -0.41
N GLU A 41 2.22 -31.33 -0.14
CA GLU A 41 3.15 -30.40 -0.77
C GLU A 41 3.66 -30.93 -2.12
N LEU A 42 3.79 -30.02 -3.11
CA LEU A 42 4.53 -30.23 -4.33
C LEU A 42 5.93 -29.67 -4.12
N ASN A 43 6.93 -30.55 -4.02
CA ASN A 43 8.33 -30.18 -3.88
C ASN A 43 9.05 -30.32 -5.22
N LEU A 44 9.62 -29.20 -5.71
CA LEU A 44 10.50 -29.13 -6.89
C LEU A 44 11.89 -28.77 -6.38
N ALA A 45 12.74 -29.77 -6.13
CA ALA A 45 14.07 -29.54 -5.57
C ALA A 45 15.16 -29.98 -6.53
N SER A 46 16.21 -29.19 -6.67
CA SER A 46 17.47 -29.54 -7.32
C SER A 46 18.51 -29.89 -6.26
N TYR A 47 19.12 -31.06 -6.38
CA TYR A 47 20.12 -31.60 -5.45
C TYR A 47 21.55 -31.56 -6.02
N GLY A 48 21.89 -30.60 -6.86
CA GLY A 48 23.23 -30.46 -7.42
C GLY A 48 23.97 -29.24 -6.85
N THR A 49 25.22 -29.39 -6.41
CA THR A 49 26.07 -28.24 -6.07
C THR A 49 26.35 -27.41 -7.33
N GLY A 50 25.92 -26.13 -7.34
CA GLY A 50 26.15 -25.22 -8.45
C GLY A 50 25.10 -25.26 -9.57
N VAL A 51 23.99 -26.01 -9.40
CA VAL A 51 22.83 -25.92 -10.29
C VAL A 51 21.78 -25.02 -9.64
N PRO A 52 21.44 -23.89 -10.25
CA PRO A 52 20.38 -23.01 -9.71
C PRO A 52 19.03 -23.70 -9.78
N GLU A 53 18.25 -23.52 -8.73
CA GLU A 53 16.86 -23.98 -8.70
C GLU A 53 16.01 -23.09 -9.60
N LYS A 54 15.27 -23.73 -10.52
CA LYS A 54 14.49 -23.02 -11.51
C LYS A 54 13.17 -23.73 -11.81
N PHE A 55 12.09 -22.97 -11.71
CA PHE A 55 10.78 -23.36 -12.21
C PHE A 55 10.31 -22.37 -13.26
N THR A 56 9.98 -22.82 -14.45
CA THR A 56 9.54 -21.96 -15.55
C THR A 56 8.28 -22.50 -16.21
N ILE A 57 7.44 -21.57 -16.67
CA ILE A 57 6.34 -21.83 -17.58
C ILE A 57 6.61 -21.00 -18.84
N ASP A 58 6.81 -21.67 -19.96
CA ASP A 58 7.12 -21.04 -21.25
C ASP A 58 5.94 -21.17 -22.22
N SER A 59 5.72 -20.17 -23.07
CA SER A 59 4.86 -20.21 -24.24
C SER A 59 5.71 -20.32 -25.53
N GLN A 60 5.04 -20.43 -26.68
CA GLN A 60 5.74 -20.37 -27.97
C GLN A 60 6.43 -19.03 -28.24
N SER A 61 5.95 -17.95 -27.62
CA SER A 61 6.43 -16.59 -27.84
C SER A 61 7.42 -16.10 -26.79
N GLY A 62 7.58 -16.82 -25.67
CA GLY A 62 8.48 -16.43 -24.60
C GLY A 62 8.14 -17.03 -23.26
N ARG A 63 8.91 -16.65 -22.25
CA ARG A 63 8.73 -17.11 -20.88
C ARG A 63 7.63 -16.33 -20.18
N LEU A 64 6.65 -17.03 -19.62
CA LEU A 64 5.52 -16.41 -18.91
C LEU A 64 5.73 -16.29 -17.41
N PHE A 65 6.46 -17.26 -16.82
CA PHE A 65 6.64 -17.34 -15.37
C PHE A 65 8.00 -17.93 -15.03
N THR A 66 8.68 -17.37 -14.04
CA THR A 66 9.97 -17.88 -13.55
C THR A 66 10.07 -17.77 -12.04
N ILE A 67 10.56 -18.82 -11.40
CA ILE A 67 11.25 -18.78 -10.11
C ILE A 67 12.66 -19.25 -10.39
N ASP A 68 13.67 -18.42 -10.11
CA ASP A 68 15.06 -18.73 -10.45
C ASP A 68 15.99 -18.11 -9.39
N THR A 69 16.73 -18.96 -8.69
CA THR A 69 17.65 -18.52 -7.64
C THR A 69 19.02 -18.12 -8.15
N SER A 70 19.26 -18.24 -9.46
CA SER A 70 20.55 -17.92 -10.09
C SER A 70 20.71 -16.48 -10.54
N PHE A 71 19.62 -15.72 -10.57
CA PHE A 71 19.59 -14.33 -11.01
C PHE A 71 19.18 -13.40 -9.87
N ASP A 72 19.42 -12.11 -10.04
CA ASP A 72 18.96 -11.09 -9.10
C ASP A 72 17.42 -11.05 -9.02
N SER A 73 16.71 -11.34 -10.12
CA SER A 73 15.27 -11.53 -10.16
C SER A 73 14.92 -12.97 -9.79
N VAL A 74 14.42 -13.19 -8.58
CA VAL A 74 14.05 -14.53 -8.06
C VAL A 74 12.66 -14.99 -8.48
N PHE A 75 11.82 -14.08 -8.94
CA PHE A 75 10.47 -14.34 -9.45
C PHE A 75 10.15 -13.38 -10.59
N SER A 76 9.58 -13.86 -11.68
CA SER A 76 9.01 -13.01 -12.71
C SER A 76 7.73 -13.56 -13.30
N ALA A 77 6.76 -12.67 -13.58
CA ALA A 77 5.64 -12.90 -14.46
C ALA A 77 5.79 -11.97 -15.67
N ASN A 78 5.70 -12.53 -16.86
CA ASN A 78 6.05 -11.85 -18.09
C ASN A 78 4.84 -11.74 -19.03
N ASP A 79 4.91 -10.83 -19.99
CA ASP A 79 3.98 -10.75 -21.09
C ASP A 79 4.18 -11.91 -22.09
N VAL A 80 3.39 -11.92 -23.16
CA VAL A 80 3.47 -12.95 -24.20
C VAL A 80 4.77 -12.91 -25.01
N ALA A 81 5.50 -11.78 -24.99
CA ALA A 81 6.81 -11.63 -25.63
C ALA A 81 7.97 -12.02 -24.70
N GLY A 82 7.67 -12.37 -23.45
CA GLY A 82 8.66 -12.74 -22.43
C GLY A 82 9.27 -11.56 -21.69
N LEU A 83 8.72 -10.35 -21.81
CA LEU A 83 9.16 -9.18 -21.05
C LEU A 83 8.50 -9.16 -19.68
N PRO A 84 9.25 -8.93 -18.58
CA PRO A 84 8.70 -8.89 -17.24
C PRO A 84 7.68 -7.77 -17.04
N ILE A 85 6.50 -8.12 -16.50
CA ILE A 85 5.47 -7.20 -16.02
C ILE A 85 5.38 -7.18 -14.49
N LEU A 86 5.97 -8.18 -13.84
CA LEU A 86 6.17 -8.24 -12.38
C LEU A 86 7.49 -8.98 -12.12
N GLU A 87 8.37 -8.34 -11.36
CA GLU A 87 9.61 -8.95 -10.89
C GLU A 87 9.78 -8.77 -9.38
N VAL A 88 10.30 -9.82 -8.73
CA VAL A 88 10.77 -9.77 -7.34
C VAL A 88 12.26 -10.07 -7.35
N TYR A 89 13.05 -9.21 -6.75
CA TYR A 89 14.50 -9.31 -6.70
C TYR A 89 15.00 -9.86 -5.37
N SER A 90 16.17 -10.50 -5.39
CA SER A 90 16.82 -11.07 -4.20
C SER A 90 17.14 -10.05 -3.11
N ASN A 91 17.27 -8.77 -3.47
CA ASN A 91 17.46 -7.65 -2.55
C ASN A 91 16.17 -7.15 -1.87
N GLY A 92 15.02 -7.82 -2.12
CA GLY A 92 13.71 -7.45 -1.59
C GLY A 92 12.96 -6.37 -2.39
N SER A 93 13.50 -5.93 -3.54
CA SER A 93 12.77 -5.01 -4.43
C SER A 93 11.69 -5.75 -5.21
N VAL A 94 10.58 -5.05 -5.49
CA VAL A 94 9.50 -5.50 -6.38
C VAL A 94 9.25 -4.42 -7.43
N VAL A 95 9.17 -4.82 -8.68
CA VAL A 95 8.88 -3.92 -9.81
C VAL A 95 7.68 -4.46 -10.57
N MET A 96 6.72 -3.59 -10.89
CA MET A 96 5.55 -3.91 -11.71
C MET A 96 5.30 -2.81 -12.74
N GLY A 97 4.75 -3.20 -13.87
CA GLY A 97 4.40 -2.30 -14.97
C GLY A 97 5.12 -2.68 -16.25
N ASP A 98 5.18 -1.76 -17.20
CA ASP A 98 5.90 -1.97 -18.45
C ASP A 98 7.41 -2.14 -18.18
N TYR A 99 8.05 -2.98 -18.95
CA TYR A 99 9.48 -3.28 -18.80
C TYR A 99 10.34 -2.01 -18.79
N ASN A 100 11.12 -1.83 -17.73
CA ASN A 100 11.96 -0.65 -17.47
C ASN A 100 11.23 0.70 -17.29
N SER A 101 9.90 0.72 -17.13
CA SER A 101 9.15 1.97 -16.93
C SER A 101 9.25 2.51 -15.50
N GLY A 102 9.41 1.62 -14.51
CA GLY A 102 9.36 1.99 -13.09
C GLY A 102 7.97 2.42 -12.63
N ASP A 103 6.91 1.86 -13.25
CA ASP A 103 5.52 2.25 -12.97
C ASP A 103 5.12 2.03 -11.52
N PHE A 104 5.55 0.90 -10.95
CA PHE A 104 5.41 0.58 -9.53
C PHE A 104 6.69 -0.09 -9.04
N VAL A 105 7.35 0.49 -8.06
CA VAL A 105 8.61 -0.02 -7.51
C VAL A 105 8.55 -0.01 -5.99
N LEU A 106 8.77 -1.16 -5.37
CA LEU A 106 8.99 -1.27 -3.93
C LEU A 106 10.47 -1.59 -3.70
N THR A 107 11.20 -0.71 -3.05
CA THR A 107 12.63 -0.89 -2.77
C THR A 107 13.04 -0.14 -1.50
N GLY A 108 13.92 -0.71 -0.66
CA GLY A 108 14.43 -0.05 0.53
C GLY A 108 13.35 0.47 1.50
N ASN A 109 12.22 -0.21 1.66
CA ASN A 109 11.03 0.24 2.41
C ASN A 109 10.36 1.52 1.85
N GLN A 110 10.51 1.80 0.57
CA GLN A 110 9.92 2.93 -0.14
C GLN A 110 9.11 2.44 -1.32
N LEU A 111 7.98 3.09 -1.58
CA LEU A 111 7.11 2.86 -2.73
C LEU A 111 7.27 4.00 -3.73
N GLY A 112 7.68 3.67 -4.96
CA GLY A 112 7.69 4.55 -6.12
C GLY A 112 6.51 4.25 -7.04
N ILE A 113 5.85 5.27 -7.52
CA ILE A 113 4.87 5.21 -8.62
C ILE A 113 5.35 6.15 -9.70
N GLY A 114 5.64 5.63 -10.89
CA GLY A 114 6.24 6.39 -11.99
C GLY A 114 7.70 6.80 -11.74
N THR A 115 8.39 6.13 -10.82
CA THR A 115 9.81 6.35 -10.52
C THR A 115 10.46 5.09 -9.98
N SER A 116 11.66 4.78 -10.48
CA SER A 116 12.49 3.68 -9.99
C SER A 116 13.38 4.05 -8.79
N ALA A 117 13.45 5.35 -8.44
CA ALA A 117 14.28 5.88 -7.36
C ALA A 117 13.44 6.72 -6.38
N PRO A 118 12.60 6.09 -5.52
CA PRO A 118 11.78 6.81 -4.57
C PRO A 118 12.65 7.54 -3.54
N ALA A 119 12.37 8.85 -3.33
CA ALA A 119 13.09 9.70 -2.38
C ALA A 119 12.39 9.80 -1.02
N SER A 120 11.21 9.20 -0.85
CA SER A 120 10.40 9.18 0.37
C SER A 120 9.64 7.86 0.50
N LYS A 121 8.96 7.61 1.65
CA LYS A 121 8.18 6.37 1.88
C LYS A 121 7.16 6.10 0.77
N LEU A 122 6.53 7.13 0.25
CA LEU A 122 5.72 7.12 -0.96
C LEU A 122 6.21 8.27 -1.87
N HIS A 123 6.74 7.93 -3.03
CA HIS A 123 7.12 8.90 -4.06
C HIS A 123 6.29 8.65 -5.32
N VAL A 124 5.41 9.57 -5.65
CA VAL A 124 4.64 9.57 -6.90
C VAL A 124 5.24 10.62 -7.84
N ASN A 125 5.78 10.17 -8.97
CA ASN A 125 6.24 11.05 -10.03
C ASN A 125 5.06 11.33 -10.97
N GLY A 126 4.19 12.23 -10.54
CA GLY A 126 2.94 12.57 -11.23
C GLY A 126 1.93 13.22 -10.29
N ALA A 127 0.75 13.53 -10.82
CA ALA A 127 -0.33 14.08 -10.03
C ALA A 127 -0.98 13.01 -9.14
N VAL A 128 -1.23 13.35 -7.87
CA VAL A 128 -2.02 12.53 -6.95
C VAL A 128 -3.41 13.14 -6.82
N THR A 129 -4.45 12.40 -7.22
CA THR A 129 -5.84 12.83 -7.01
C THR A 129 -6.32 12.30 -5.66
N SER A 130 -6.64 13.22 -4.75
CA SER A 130 -7.28 12.91 -3.48
C SER A 130 -8.63 13.65 -3.41
N THR A 131 -9.68 12.95 -3.04
CA THR A 131 -11.00 13.57 -2.84
C THR A 131 -11.16 13.90 -1.37
N THR A 132 -11.31 15.20 -1.06
CA THR A 132 -11.64 15.65 0.29
C THR A 132 -13.14 15.47 0.52
N THR A 133 -13.48 14.76 1.58
CA THR A 133 -14.88 14.63 2.01
C THR A 133 -15.28 15.89 2.83
N MET A 134 -16.54 16.32 2.69
CA MET A 134 -17.06 17.45 3.43
C MET A 134 -18.18 16.98 4.36
N THR A 135 -17.96 17.14 5.66
CA THR A 135 -19.00 16.96 6.70
C THR A 135 -19.77 18.26 6.85
N THR A 136 -21.10 18.24 6.63
CA THR A 136 -21.93 19.43 6.81
C THR A 136 -22.62 19.40 8.17
N VAL A 137 -22.29 20.37 9.03
CA VAL A 137 -22.88 20.56 10.36
C VAL A 137 -24.04 21.53 10.26
N THR A 138 -25.27 21.03 10.45
CA THR A 138 -26.51 21.82 10.46
C THR A 138 -26.96 22.19 11.86
N GLY A 139 -26.45 21.50 12.89
CA GLY A 139 -26.72 21.79 14.31
C GLY A 139 -25.89 22.95 14.85
N THR A 140 -26.09 23.24 16.13
CA THR A 140 -25.35 24.29 16.86
C THR A 140 -24.11 23.78 17.59
N ALA A 141 -23.88 22.49 17.58
CA ALA A 141 -22.71 21.82 18.17
C ALA A 141 -22.26 20.64 17.33
N TYR A 142 -20.95 20.41 17.29
CA TYR A 142 -20.32 19.27 16.66
C TYR A 142 -19.02 18.92 17.38
N THR A 143 -18.77 17.64 17.61
CA THR A 143 -17.50 17.17 18.12
C THR A 143 -16.77 16.46 17.00
N PHE A 144 -15.52 16.86 16.73
CA PHE A 144 -14.71 16.24 15.69
C PHE A 144 -14.53 14.75 15.92
N VAL A 145 -14.58 13.99 14.83
CA VAL A 145 -14.38 12.53 14.79
C VAL A 145 -13.17 12.18 13.92
N LEU A 146 -12.63 10.98 14.08
CA LEU A 146 -11.40 10.58 13.39
C LEU A 146 -11.50 10.68 11.86
N SER A 147 -12.69 10.48 11.30
CA SER A 147 -12.94 10.62 9.85
C SER A 147 -12.90 12.06 9.33
N ASP A 148 -12.82 13.07 10.21
CA ASP A 148 -12.62 14.45 9.79
C ASP A 148 -11.16 14.78 9.45
N GLN A 149 -10.23 13.88 9.80
CA GLN A 149 -8.82 14.01 9.45
C GLN A 149 -8.64 14.15 7.93
N SER A 150 -7.88 15.16 7.50
CA SER A 150 -7.62 15.51 6.10
C SER A 150 -8.89 15.86 5.29
N ASN A 151 -10.00 16.16 5.97
CA ASN A 151 -11.29 16.49 5.40
C ASN A 151 -11.74 17.91 5.81
N MET A 152 -12.90 18.32 5.32
CA MET A 152 -13.49 19.61 5.59
C MET A 152 -14.77 19.46 6.42
N VAL A 153 -14.88 20.26 7.48
CA VAL A 153 -16.11 20.41 8.27
C VAL A 153 -16.73 21.78 7.95
N ALA A 154 -17.88 21.77 7.29
CA ALA A 154 -18.62 22.96 6.90
C ALA A 154 -19.77 23.19 7.88
N THR A 155 -19.84 24.38 8.49
CA THR A 155 -20.98 24.79 9.33
C THR A 155 -22.00 25.56 8.49
N SER A 156 -23.24 25.06 8.41
CA SER A 156 -24.32 25.68 7.61
C SER A 156 -25.47 26.30 8.43
N ASN A 157 -25.30 26.40 9.74
CA ASN A 157 -26.33 26.96 10.64
C ASN A 157 -26.37 28.48 10.54
N HIS A 158 -27.57 29.07 10.81
CA HIS A 158 -27.76 30.51 10.94
C HIS A 158 -27.37 31.03 12.33
N SER A 159 -27.44 30.19 13.36
CA SER A 159 -26.95 30.44 14.71
C SER A 159 -25.48 30.02 14.85
N GLY A 160 -24.82 30.54 15.87
CA GLY A 160 -23.43 30.10 16.17
C GLY A 160 -23.31 28.61 16.35
N VAL A 161 -22.21 28.05 15.89
CA VAL A 161 -21.88 26.62 15.98
C VAL A 161 -20.64 26.44 16.83
N THR A 162 -20.71 25.57 17.84
CA THR A 162 -19.53 25.15 18.61
C THR A 162 -18.95 23.90 18.04
N LEU A 163 -17.69 23.95 17.64
CA LEU A 163 -16.89 22.83 17.17
C LEU A 163 -15.94 22.40 18.27
N THR A 164 -16.13 21.22 18.83
CA THR A 164 -15.34 20.71 19.97
C THR A 164 -14.28 19.72 19.53
N ILE A 165 -13.03 19.97 19.90
CA ILE A 165 -11.93 19.04 19.74
C ILE A 165 -12.00 18.04 20.91
N PRO A 166 -12.19 16.73 20.68
CA PRO A 166 -12.22 15.74 21.73
C PRO A 166 -10.83 15.49 22.31
N ILE A 167 -10.78 15.01 23.55
CA ILE A 167 -9.53 14.54 24.15
C ILE A 167 -9.06 13.25 23.46
N ASN A 168 -7.75 13.07 23.35
CA ASN A 168 -7.13 11.95 22.62
C ASN A 168 -7.55 10.56 23.15
N THR A 169 -7.89 10.42 24.42
CA THR A 169 -8.44 9.17 24.97
C THR A 169 -9.84 8.82 24.44
N GLY A 170 -10.57 9.81 23.93
CA GLY A 170 -11.88 9.61 23.29
C GLY A 170 -11.78 9.44 21.78
N VAL A 171 -10.97 10.27 21.12
CA VAL A 171 -10.68 10.18 19.67
C VAL A 171 -9.19 10.42 19.47
N ALA A 172 -8.46 9.36 19.14
CA ALA A 172 -7.00 9.37 19.00
C ALA A 172 -6.56 9.92 17.62
N PHE A 173 -6.60 11.21 17.45
CA PHE A 173 -6.02 11.85 16.28
C PHE A 173 -4.49 11.70 16.28
N PRO A 174 -3.86 11.31 15.15
CA PRO A 174 -2.41 11.34 15.02
C PRO A 174 -1.85 12.77 15.06
N VAL A 175 -0.68 12.95 15.66
CA VAL A 175 0.07 14.23 15.55
C VAL A 175 0.35 14.51 14.07
N GLY A 176 0.12 15.76 13.64
CA GLY A 176 0.14 16.15 12.23
C GLY A 176 -1.23 16.08 11.54
N THR A 177 -2.31 15.70 12.27
CA THR A 177 -3.67 15.79 11.72
C THR A 177 -4.01 17.22 11.33
N GLU A 178 -4.63 17.35 10.15
CA GLU A 178 -5.18 18.60 9.63
C GLU A 178 -6.69 18.43 9.44
N ILE A 179 -7.47 19.46 9.83
CA ILE A 179 -8.93 19.51 9.61
C ILE A 179 -9.28 20.91 9.11
N ALA A 180 -9.85 20.98 7.90
CA ALA A 180 -10.35 22.24 7.36
C ALA A 180 -11.72 22.59 7.96
N ILE A 181 -11.95 23.86 8.27
CA ILE A 181 -13.22 24.40 8.75
C ILE A 181 -13.70 25.43 7.75
N PHE A 182 -14.98 25.37 7.38
CA PHE A 182 -15.60 26.33 6.47
C PHE A 182 -16.95 26.80 7.01
N GLN A 183 -17.09 28.09 7.22
CA GLN A 183 -18.38 28.69 7.60
C GLN A 183 -19.22 28.99 6.36
N SER A 184 -20.18 28.12 6.02
CA SER A 184 -21.13 28.35 4.92
C SER A 184 -22.41 29.04 5.35
N GLY A 185 -22.80 28.89 6.62
CA GLY A 185 -23.95 29.57 7.23
C GLY A 185 -23.65 31.00 7.67
N SER A 186 -24.68 31.74 8.13
CA SER A 186 -24.52 33.06 8.72
C SER A 186 -24.05 33.03 10.18
N GLY A 187 -24.25 31.91 10.88
CA GLY A 187 -23.76 31.74 12.25
C GLY A 187 -22.25 31.42 12.25
N GLN A 188 -21.54 32.10 13.14
CA GLN A 188 -20.09 31.90 13.28
C GLN A 188 -19.78 30.52 13.89
N ALA A 189 -18.64 29.93 13.49
CA ALA A 189 -18.12 28.69 14.06
C ALA A 189 -17.06 29.03 15.12
N THR A 190 -17.28 28.62 16.37
CA THR A 190 -16.31 28.76 17.45
C THR A 190 -15.67 27.39 17.74
N VAL A 191 -14.36 27.33 17.72
CA VAL A 191 -13.61 26.10 18.03
C VAL A 191 -13.23 26.09 19.51
N THR A 192 -13.47 24.98 20.18
CA THR A 192 -13.11 24.77 21.59
C THR A 192 -12.42 23.44 21.79
N GLY A 193 -11.52 23.31 22.77
CA GLY A 193 -11.00 22.02 23.22
C GLY A 193 -11.88 21.47 24.36
N ALA A 194 -12.08 20.15 24.36
CA ALA A 194 -12.60 19.47 25.56
C ALA A 194 -11.63 19.65 26.74
N ALA A 195 -12.08 19.31 27.96
CA ALA A 195 -11.23 19.40 29.13
C ALA A 195 -9.91 18.61 28.92
N GLY A 196 -8.79 19.28 29.13
CA GLY A 196 -7.44 18.72 28.92
C GLY A 196 -6.85 18.93 27.50
N VAL A 197 -7.62 19.51 26.57
CA VAL A 197 -7.15 19.85 25.22
C VAL A 197 -6.69 21.30 25.14
N GLY A 198 -5.42 21.50 24.75
CA GLY A 198 -4.86 22.81 24.44
C GLY A 198 -5.24 23.28 23.05
N LEU A 199 -5.78 24.49 22.92
CA LEU A 199 -6.06 25.10 21.62
C LEU A 199 -5.39 26.48 21.55
N TYR A 200 -4.41 26.59 20.68
CA TYR A 200 -3.64 27.79 20.40
C TYR A 200 -4.17 28.49 19.14
N ALA A 201 -4.30 29.80 19.21
CA ALA A 201 -4.63 30.65 18.08
C ALA A 201 -3.97 32.03 18.28
N ALA A 202 -3.66 32.73 17.19
CA ALA A 202 -3.16 34.11 17.25
C ALA A 202 -4.22 34.99 17.95
N ASP A 203 -3.75 35.87 18.83
CA ASP A 203 -4.60 36.79 19.64
C ASP A 203 -5.73 36.11 20.42
N SER A 204 -5.64 34.79 20.62
CA SER A 204 -6.66 33.92 21.22
C SER A 204 -7.97 33.86 20.45
N GLU A 205 -7.99 34.27 19.20
CA GLU A 205 -9.15 34.25 18.33
C GLU A 205 -9.50 32.82 17.90
N LYS A 206 -10.72 32.37 18.22
CA LYS A 206 -11.16 30.96 18.01
C LYS A 206 -12.47 30.85 17.25
N THR A 207 -12.99 31.99 16.77
CA THR A 207 -14.27 32.07 16.08
C THR A 207 -14.04 32.53 14.64
N THR A 208 -14.74 31.95 13.70
CA THR A 208 -14.72 32.39 12.30
C THR A 208 -15.27 33.83 12.21
N ARG A 209 -14.66 34.70 11.42
CA ARG A 209 -14.97 36.12 11.42
C ARG A 209 -16.34 36.43 10.82
N VAL A 210 -16.64 35.88 9.65
CA VAL A 210 -17.90 36.15 8.92
C VAL A 210 -18.26 34.93 8.06
N ARG A 211 -19.44 34.96 7.47
CA ARG A 211 -19.83 33.97 6.47
C ARG A 211 -18.77 33.84 5.35
N TYR A 212 -18.43 32.60 4.99
CA TYR A 212 -17.39 32.21 4.06
C TYR A 212 -15.95 32.30 4.57
N SER A 213 -15.78 32.64 5.86
CA SER A 213 -14.48 32.42 6.51
C SER A 213 -14.09 30.95 6.51
N ALA A 214 -12.80 30.70 6.43
CA ALA A 214 -12.21 29.37 6.55
C ALA A 214 -11.07 29.38 7.56
N ALA A 215 -10.87 28.24 8.21
CA ALA A 215 -9.78 28.02 9.15
C ALA A 215 -9.23 26.60 9.01
N MET A 216 -8.06 26.38 9.57
CA MET A 216 -7.41 25.08 9.61
C MET A 216 -6.98 24.75 11.03
N LEU A 217 -7.30 23.54 11.47
CA LEU A 217 -6.80 22.94 12.70
C LEU A 217 -5.61 22.04 12.40
N TYR A 218 -4.54 22.18 13.18
CA TYR A 218 -3.37 21.31 13.15
C TYR A 218 -3.14 20.72 14.52
N GLN A 219 -3.02 19.39 14.61
CA GLN A 219 -2.57 18.76 15.85
C GLN A 219 -1.03 18.82 15.92
N VAL A 220 -0.52 19.70 16.77
CA VAL A 220 0.94 19.93 16.91
C VAL A 220 1.60 19.00 17.94
N ALA A 221 0.83 18.49 18.88
CA ALA A 221 1.20 17.44 19.83
C ALA A 221 -0.08 16.75 20.34
N THR A 222 0.04 15.62 21.03
CA THR A 222 -1.11 14.94 21.67
C THR A 222 -1.89 15.95 22.53
N ASP A 223 -3.20 16.04 22.34
CA ASP A 223 -4.11 16.98 22.99
C ASP A 223 -3.73 18.48 22.85
N ASN A 224 -2.85 18.83 21.90
CA ASN A 224 -2.48 20.21 21.62
C ASN A 224 -2.69 20.55 20.15
N TRP A 225 -3.47 21.60 19.90
CA TRP A 225 -3.91 22.00 18.58
C TRP A 225 -3.62 23.47 18.29
N LEU A 226 -3.30 23.77 17.05
CA LEU A 226 -3.15 25.11 16.52
C LEU A 226 -4.32 25.40 15.57
N LEU A 227 -4.99 26.53 15.76
CA LEU A 227 -6.02 27.04 14.86
C LEU A 227 -5.48 28.27 14.13
N VAL A 228 -5.55 28.25 12.82
CA VAL A 228 -5.16 29.37 11.95
C VAL A 228 -6.23 29.62 10.90
N GLY A 229 -6.43 30.87 10.52
CA GLY A 229 -7.42 31.19 9.48
C GLY A 229 -7.99 32.61 9.59
N ASP A 230 -9.14 32.80 8.97
CA ASP A 230 -9.90 34.04 9.04
C ASP A 230 -10.78 34.04 10.31
N LEU A 231 -10.18 34.49 11.41
CA LEU A 231 -10.74 34.39 12.78
C LEU A 231 -11.01 35.76 13.38
N THR A 232 -11.77 35.75 14.47
CA THR A 232 -12.10 36.90 15.33
C THR A 232 -12.30 36.44 16.78
N SER A 233 -12.25 37.38 17.70
CA SER A 233 -12.55 37.18 19.12
C SER A 233 -14.05 37.11 19.37
#